data_c27f2beb698ebdacef0caff0e758bf10
#
_entry.id   c27f2beb698ebdacef0caff0e758bf10
#
_cell.length_a   1.000
_cell.length_b   1.000
_cell.length_c   1.000
_cell.angle_alpha   90.00
_cell.angle_beta   90.00
_cell.angle_gamma   90.00
#
_symmetry.space_group_name_H-M   'P 1'
#
loop_
_entity.id
_entity.type
_entity.pdbx_description
1 polymer ?
#
loop_
_entity_poly.entity_id
_entity_poly.type
_entity_poly.pdbx_seq_one_letter_code
_entity_poly.pdbx_strand_id
1 'polypeptide(L)'
;MISELGDFAAAAMYFGRMASLFAESRWNTVETTMLRIHARCLKKLNRKDEYVRTLLELLAKSAASRMAFKAVSKHNSANAGSDTPRDWLNDDKVDTAGVLHELIDYSQQLPYDVTVQMSRYFGDISVEPYVRHYDDQDGFQLRLQFRHLLEDPIEISVAKVRLVNATSTLTKEIWLESSEPMQLKRGLSRMWLDCKV
;
A
#
# COMPACT_ATOMS: atom_id res chain seq x y z
N MET A 1 -19.64 -30.94 6.39
CA MET A 1 -18.75 -30.30 5.37
C MET A 1 -19.48 -29.38 4.41
N ILE A 2 -20.57 -29.83 3.71
CA ILE A 2 -21.29 -28.94 2.75
C ILE A 2 -22.06 -27.81 3.46
N SER A 3 -22.68 -28.04 4.62
CA SER A 3 -23.38 -27.01 5.40
C SER A 3 -22.43 -25.94 5.95
N GLU A 4 -21.25 -26.33 6.43
CA GLU A 4 -20.25 -25.38 6.96
C GLU A 4 -19.72 -24.44 5.85
N LEU A 5 -19.49 -24.94 4.63
CA LEU A 5 -19.10 -24.12 3.50
C LEU A 5 -20.21 -23.14 3.08
N GLY A 6 -21.48 -23.54 3.19
CA GLY A 6 -22.63 -22.68 2.97
C GLY A 6 -22.66 -21.50 3.96
N ASP A 7 -22.37 -21.77 5.22
CA ASP A 7 -22.33 -20.77 6.27
C ASP A 7 -21.19 -19.76 6.06
N PHE A 8 -20.00 -20.21 5.61
CA PHE A 8 -18.91 -19.31 5.24
C PHE A 8 -19.22 -18.43 4.02
N ALA A 9 -19.97 -18.95 3.04
CA ALA A 9 -20.37 -18.18 1.87
C ALA A 9 -21.34 -17.06 2.25
N ALA A 10 -22.36 -17.37 3.06
CA ALA A 10 -23.31 -16.37 3.57
C ALA A 10 -22.58 -15.33 4.45
N ALA A 11 -21.67 -15.76 5.32
CA ALA A 11 -20.86 -14.88 6.15
C ALA A 11 -19.96 -13.97 5.29
N ALA A 12 -19.30 -14.48 4.26
CA ALA A 12 -18.47 -13.67 3.36
C ALA A 12 -19.31 -12.58 2.67
N MET A 13 -20.47 -12.91 2.15
CA MET A 13 -21.37 -11.92 1.54
C MET A 13 -21.81 -10.84 2.54
N TYR A 14 -22.16 -11.24 3.76
CA TYR A 14 -22.60 -10.32 4.80
C TYR A 14 -21.47 -9.37 5.21
N PHE A 15 -20.31 -9.89 5.57
CA PHE A 15 -19.19 -9.08 6.04
C PHE A 15 -18.60 -8.19 4.95
N GLY A 16 -18.58 -8.64 3.70
CA GLY A 16 -18.19 -7.81 2.56
C GLY A 16 -19.09 -6.59 2.37
N ARG A 17 -20.41 -6.78 2.47
CA ARG A 17 -21.40 -5.68 2.43
C ARG A 17 -21.26 -4.73 3.63
N MET A 18 -21.11 -5.27 4.82
CA MET A 18 -20.98 -4.46 6.05
C MET A 18 -19.68 -3.63 6.00
N ALA A 19 -18.57 -4.19 5.53
CA ALA A 19 -17.33 -3.43 5.37
C ALA A 19 -17.52 -2.21 4.47
N SER A 20 -18.21 -2.35 3.34
CA SER A 20 -18.51 -1.22 2.43
C SER A 20 -19.36 -0.14 3.08
N LEU A 21 -20.41 -0.51 3.85
CA LEU A 21 -21.27 0.43 4.57
C LEU A 21 -20.48 1.21 5.64
N PHE A 22 -19.60 0.54 6.38
CA PHE A 22 -18.78 1.20 7.39
C PHE A 22 -17.67 2.07 6.77
N ALA A 23 -17.20 1.75 5.57
CA ALA A 23 -16.29 2.60 4.81
C ALA A 23 -16.95 3.95 4.48
N GLU A 24 -18.19 3.94 4.00
CA GLU A 24 -18.96 5.15 3.70
C GLU A 24 -19.20 5.99 4.96
N SER A 25 -19.47 5.35 6.10
CA SER A 25 -19.73 5.99 7.39
C SER A 25 -18.46 6.43 8.12
N ARG A 26 -17.27 6.18 7.59
CA ARG A 26 -15.94 6.47 8.16
C ARG A 26 -15.67 5.80 9.53
N TRP A 27 -16.28 4.65 9.77
CA TRP A 27 -16.05 3.85 10.97
C TRP A 27 -14.88 2.87 10.76
N ASN A 28 -13.68 3.42 10.67
CA ASN A 28 -12.48 2.70 10.24
C ASN A 28 -12.16 1.44 11.05
N THR A 29 -12.34 1.46 12.38
CA THR A 29 -12.09 0.28 13.23
C THR A 29 -13.06 -0.85 12.92
N VAL A 30 -14.36 -0.51 12.82
CA VAL A 30 -15.40 -1.50 12.51
C VAL A 30 -15.20 -2.07 11.11
N GLU A 31 -14.95 -1.20 10.12
CA GLU A 31 -14.64 -1.59 8.77
C GLU A 31 -13.45 -2.57 8.72
N THR A 32 -12.35 -2.25 9.41
CA THR A 32 -11.16 -3.11 9.47
C THR A 32 -11.48 -4.48 10.08
N THR A 33 -12.30 -4.52 11.14
CA THR A 33 -12.75 -5.76 11.75
C THR A 33 -13.58 -6.60 10.79
N MET A 34 -14.54 -5.96 10.08
CA MET A 34 -15.35 -6.65 9.08
C MET A 34 -14.50 -7.20 7.92
N LEU A 35 -13.52 -6.44 7.44
CA LEU A 35 -12.59 -6.89 6.40
C LEU A 35 -11.76 -8.09 6.87
N ARG A 36 -11.32 -8.12 8.14
CA ARG A 36 -10.59 -9.29 8.69
C ARG A 36 -11.45 -10.55 8.71
N ILE A 37 -12.71 -10.43 9.16
CA ILE A 37 -13.63 -11.57 9.19
C ILE A 37 -13.94 -12.02 7.75
N HIS A 38 -14.18 -11.07 6.84
CA HIS A 38 -14.40 -11.34 5.42
C HIS A 38 -13.22 -12.11 4.81
N ALA A 39 -11.99 -11.65 5.04
CA ALA A 39 -10.78 -12.33 4.58
C ALA A 39 -10.70 -13.77 5.09
N ARG A 40 -10.98 -14.02 6.37
CA ARG A 40 -11.01 -15.39 6.93
C ARG A 40 -12.03 -16.29 6.24
N CYS A 41 -13.22 -15.78 5.95
CA CYS A 41 -14.25 -16.52 5.22
C CYS A 41 -13.79 -16.85 3.80
N LEU A 42 -13.24 -15.87 3.06
CA LEU A 42 -12.72 -16.05 1.70
C LEU A 42 -11.59 -17.08 1.64
N LYS A 43 -10.67 -17.07 2.63
CA LYS A 43 -9.61 -18.05 2.75
C LYS A 43 -10.18 -19.47 2.92
N LYS A 44 -11.19 -19.65 3.77
CA LYS A 44 -11.87 -20.96 3.97
C LYS A 44 -12.62 -21.41 2.71
N LEU A 45 -13.17 -20.50 1.94
CA LEU A 45 -13.83 -20.76 0.67
C LEU A 45 -12.87 -20.96 -0.52
N ASN A 46 -11.56 -20.79 -0.30
CA ASN A 46 -10.52 -20.83 -1.34
C ASN A 46 -10.77 -19.82 -2.50
N ARG A 47 -11.42 -18.68 -2.20
CA ARG A 47 -11.65 -17.60 -3.17
C ARG A 47 -10.44 -16.67 -3.24
N LYS A 48 -9.37 -17.14 -3.89
CA LYS A 48 -8.04 -16.51 -3.86
C LYS A 48 -8.04 -15.06 -4.36
N ASP A 49 -8.73 -14.76 -5.46
CA ASP A 49 -8.79 -13.40 -6.03
C ASP A 49 -9.38 -12.39 -5.04
N GLU A 50 -10.56 -12.70 -4.50
CA GLU A 50 -11.22 -11.81 -3.54
C GLU A 50 -10.44 -11.72 -2.23
N TYR A 51 -9.78 -12.81 -1.83
CA TYR A 51 -8.92 -12.83 -0.66
C TYR A 51 -7.75 -11.85 -0.82
N VAL A 52 -7.01 -11.92 -1.92
CA VAL A 52 -5.91 -11.01 -2.25
C VAL A 52 -6.38 -9.55 -2.26
N ARG A 53 -7.52 -9.26 -2.89
CA ARG A 53 -8.11 -7.91 -2.90
C ARG A 53 -8.44 -7.41 -1.49
N THR A 54 -8.98 -8.28 -0.64
CA THR A 54 -9.30 -7.93 0.75
C THR A 54 -8.05 -7.69 1.60
N LEU A 55 -6.98 -8.47 1.39
CA LEU A 55 -5.68 -8.23 2.04
C LEU A 55 -5.07 -6.88 1.62
N LEU A 56 -5.17 -6.52 0.34
CA LEU A 56 -4.73 -5.21 -0.16
C LEU A 56 -5.52 -4.07 0.49
N GLU A 57 -6.84 -4.22 0.66
CA GLU A 57 -7.65 -3.22 1.39
C GLU A 57 -7.20 -3.08 2.85
N LEU A 58 -6.95 -4.17 3.54
CA LEU A 58 -6.46 -4.15 4.93
C LEU A 58 -5.13 -3.42 5.05
N LEU A 59 -4.18 -3.67 4.15
CA LEU A 59 -2.89 -2.97 4.10
C LEU A 59 -3.07 -1.48 3.80
N ALA A 60 -3.92 -1.12 2.85
CA ALA A 60 -4.20 0.27 2.51
C ALA A 60 -4.84 1.03 3.68
N LYS A 61 -5.76 0.40 4.41
CA LYS A 61 -6.35 0.98 5.64
C LYS A 61 -5.30 1.19 6.73
N SER A 62 -4.40 0.24 6.92
CA SER A 62 -3.28 0.38 7.85
C SER A 62 -2.37 1.56 7.46
N ALA A 63 -2.04 1.72 6.18
CA ALA A 63 -1.26 2.84 5.68
C ALA A 63 -1.96 4.19 5.89
N ALA A 64 -3.27 4.29 5.55
CA ALA A 64 -4.07 5.50 5.69
C ALA A 64 -4.25 5.94 7.14
N SER A 65 -4.52 5.01 8.06
CA SER A 65 -4.65 5.29 9.49
C SER A 65 -3.40 5.97 10.06
N ARG A 66 -2.24 5.60 9.58
CA ARG A 66 -0.95 6.17 10.01
C ARG A 66 -0.68 7.55 9.44
N MET A 67 -1.16 7.82 8.22
CA MET A 67 -1.10 9.18 7.65
C MET A 67 -1.96 10.15 8.47
N ALA A 68 -3.17 9.75 8.82
CA ALA A 68 -4.08 10.56 9.63
C ALA A 68 -3.51 10.85 11.03
N PHE A 69 -2.91 9.85 11.69
CA PHE A 69 -2.30 10.04 13.01
C PHE A 69 -1.15 11.05 13.00
N LYS A 70 -0.33 11.07 11.93
CA LYS A 70 0.77 12.03 11.77
C LYS A 70 0.29 13.47 11.56
N ALA A 71 -0.82 13.65 10.85
CA ALA A 71 -1.42 14.98 10.63
C ALA A 71 -1.92 15.58 11.96
N VAL A 72 -2.56 14.78 12.81
CA VAL A 72 -3.06 15.20 14.13
C VAL A 72 -1.92 15.47 15.11
N SER A 73 -0.87 14.67 15.10
CA SER A 73 0.29 14.84 16.00
C SER A 73 1.09 16.13 15.72
N LYS A 74 1.08 16.63 14.49
CA LYS A 74 1.72 17.93 14.16
C LYS A 74 0.97 19.14 14.72
N HIS A 75 -0.34 19.01 14.96
CA HIS A 75 -1.15 20.10 15.50
C HIS A 75 -1.22 20.10 17.04
N ASN A 76 -0.92 18.99 17.70
CA ASN A 76 -1.10 18.83 19.14
C ASN A 76 0.17 18.92 19.99
N SER A 77 1.30 19.39 19.44
CA SER A 77 2.53 19.56 20.22
C SER A 77 2.49 20.73 21.24
N ALA A 78 1.35 21.40 21.40
CA ALA A 78 1.20 22.52 22.33
C ALA A 78 0.49 22.17 23.67
N ASN A 79 -0.13 20.99 23.80
CA ASN A 79 -0.83 20.59 25.03
C ASN A 79 -0.53 19.14 25.42
N ALA A 80 0.64 18.91 25.99
CA ALA A 80 1.00 17.66 26.65
C ALA A 80 0.46 17.69 28.10
N GLY A 81 -0.69 17.11 28.29
CA GLY A 81 -1.25 16.93 29.63
C GLY A 81 -2.63 16.35 29.61
N SER A 82 -2.76 15.04 29.47
CA SER A 82 -3.79 14.24 30.13
C SER A 82 -3.63 12.76 29.80
N ASP A 83 -3.58 11.97 30.85
CA ASP A 83 -3.72 10.52 30.87
C ASP A 83 -5.02 10.08 30.18
N THR A 84 -4.92 9.63 28.94
CA THR A 84 -6.00 8.86 28.33
C THR A 84 -5.55 7.41 28.22
N PRO A 85 -6.35 6.44 28.69
CA PRO A 85 -6.03 5.03 28.58
C PRO A 85 -6.01 4.63 27.11
N ARG A 86 -4.82 4.53 26.52
CA ARG A 86 -4.61 4.18 25.10
C ARG A 86 -4.50 2.66 24.85
N ASP A 87 -4.61 1.85 25.90
CA ASP A 87 -4.34 0.41 25.81
C ASP A 87 -5.37 -0.40 25.02
N TRP A 88 -6.64 -0.01 25.02
CA TRP A 88 -7.66 -0.75 24.27
C TRP A 88 -7.63 -0.50 22.75
N LEU A 89 -6.91 0.54 22.28
CA LEU A 89 -6.70 0.82 20.86
C LEU A 89 -5.53 0.01 20.26
N ASN A 90 -4.70 -0.63 21.07
CA ASN A 90 -3.54 -1.39 20.61
C ASN A 90 -3.88 -2.83 20.17
N ASP A 91 -4.98 -3.39 20.59
CA ASP A 91 -5.38 -4.77 20.25
C ASP A 91 -5.94 -4.90 18.82
N ASP A 92 -6.22 -3.76 18.16
CA ASP A 92 -6.73 -3.68 16.78
C ASP A 92 -5.65 -3.46 15.72
N LYS A 93 -4.37 -3.55 16.08
CA LYS A 93 -3.32 -3.47 15.07
C LYS A 93 -3.44 -4.63 14.08
N VAL A 94 -3.63 -4.27 12.83
CA VAL A 94 -3.46 -5.24 11.73
C VAL A 94 -2.03 -5.76 11.83
N ASP A 95 -1.87 -7.06 11.97
CA ASP A 95 -0.58 -7.71 11.75
C ASP A 95 -0.19 -7.54 10.29
N THR A 96 0.47 -6.41 9.99
CA THR A 96 0.82 -6.04 8.63
C THR A 96 1.84 -6.99 8.03
N ALA A 97 2.74 -7.57 8.85
CA ALA A 97 3.72 -8.55 8.39
C ALA A 97 3.05 -9.83 7.92
N GLY A 98 2.16 -10.40 8.74
CA GLY A 98 1.41 -11.59 8.39
C GLY A 98 0.52 -11.38 7.16
N VAL A 99 -0.17 -10.23 7.10
CA VAL A 99 -1.01 -9.88 5.94
C VAL A 99 -0.18 -9.70 4.67
N LEU A 100 0.99 -9.07 4.75
CA LEU A 100 1.88 -8.90 3.61
C LEU A 100 2.45 -10.22 3.11
N HIS A 101 2.86 -11.10 4.02
CA HIS A 101 3.35 -12.43 3.66
C HIS A 101 2.27 -13.26 2.96
N GLU A 102 1.07 -13.33 3.53
CA GLU A 102 -0.07 -14.01 2.89
C GLU A 102 -0.44 -13.40 1.53
N LEU A 103 -0.38 -12.07 1.41
CA LEU A 103 -0.61 -11.39 0.14
C LEU A 103 0.35 -11.86 -0.94
N ILE A 104 1.65 -11.92 -0.63
CA ILE A 104 2.69 -12.38 -1.57
C ILE A 104 2.42 -13.82 -1.97
N ASP A 105 2.21 -14.70 -1.00
CA ASP A 105 1.98 -16.13 -1.23
C ASP A 105 0.75 -16.40 -2.12
N TYR A 106 -0.36 -15.71 -1.85
CA TYR A 106 -1.59 -15.91 -2.60
C TYR A 106 -1.57 -15.20 -3.96
N SER A 107 -0.89 -14.05 -4.08
CA SER A 107 -0.76 -13.35 -5.37
C SER A 107 0.02 -14.18 -6.40
N GLN A 108 1.06 -14.91 -5.96
CA GLN A 108 1.81 -15.82 -6.83
C GLN A 108 0.97 -17.01 -7.35
N GLN A 109 -0.14 -17.31 -6.71
CA GLN A 109 -1.05 -18.39 -7.12
C GLN A 109 -2.14 -17.92 -8.07
N LEU A 110 -2.20 -16.63 -8.38
CA LEU A 110 -3.15 -16.08 -9.35
C LEU A 110 -2.60 -16.20 -10.77
N PRO A 111 -3.46 -16.38 -11.78
CA PRO A 111 -3.03 -16.50 -13.18
C PRO A 111 -2.73 -15.15 -13.85
N TYR A 112 -2.69 -14.07 -13.09
CA TYR A 112 -2.48 -12.70 -13.57
C TYR A 112 -1.77 -11.85 -12.51
N ASP A 113 -1.12 -10.78 -12.97
CA ASP A 113 -0.45 -9.84 -12.09
C ASP A 113 -1.44 -8.93 -11.34
N VAL A 114 -1.20 -8.75 -10.05
CA VAL A 114 -2.03 -7.88 -9.21
C VAL A 114 -1.53 -6.45 -9.32
N THR A 115 -2.38 -5.56 -9.82
CA THR A 115 -2.06 -4.14 -9.98
C THR A 115 -2.77 -3.30 -8.92
N VAL A 116 -2.03 -2.40 -8.28
CA VAL A 116 -2.54 -1.49 -7.24
C VAL A 116 -2.06 -0.06 -7.47
N GLN A 117 -2.82 0.91 -6.95
CA GLN A 117 -2.40 2.31 -6.99
C GLN A 117 -1.30 2.56 -5.95
N MET A 118 -0.14 3.04 -6.41
CA MET A 118 1.02 3.31 -5.56
C MET A 118 0.70 4.29 -4.41
N SER A 119 -0.13 5.31 -4.66
CA SER A 119 -0.53 6.33 -3.67
C SER A 119 -1.26 5.78 -2.45
N ARG A 120 -1.76 4.54 -2.48
CA ARG A 120 -2.41 3.90 -1.34
C ARG A 120 -1.40 3.38 -0.30
N TYR A 121 -0.16 3.12 -0.70
CA TYR A 121 0.89 2.50 0.13
C TYR A 121 2.12 3.37 0.29
N PHE A 122 2.25 4.39 -0.55
CA PHE A 122 3.36 5.34 -0.53
C PHE A 122 2.82 6.77 -0.47
N GLY A 123 3.44 7.58 0.37
CA GLY A 123 3.19 9.01 0.47
C GLY A 123 4.38 9.82 -0.02
N ASP A 124 4.22 11.14 -0.10
CA ASP A 124 5.27 12.09 -0.44
C ASP A 124 6.05 11.72 -1.72
N ILE A 125 5.33 11.20 -2.72
CA ILE A 125 5.92 10.78 -3.99
C ILE A 125 6.29 12.03 -4.79
N SER A 126 7.58 12.21 -5.06
CA SER A 126 8.09 13.33 -5.84
C SER A 126 9.35 12.94 -6.59
N VAL A 127 9.56 13.61 -7.73
CA VAL A 127 10.81 13.53 -8.48
C VAL A 127 11.58 14.82 -8.19
N GLU A 128 12.85 14.71 -7.82
CA GLU A 128 13.69 15.89 -7.59
C GLU A 128 13.91 16.63 -8.93
N PRO A 129 13.88 17.99 -8.95
CA PRO A 129 13.96 18.76 -10.18
C PRO A 129 15.37 18.81 -10.80
N TYR A 130 16.30 18.07 -10.24
CA TYR A 130 17.69 18.05 -10.68
C TYR A 130 18.00 16.77 -11.43
N VAL A 131 18.69 16.94 -12.55
CA VAL A 131 19.19 15.86 -13.41
C VAL A 131 20.68 15.71 -13.17
N ARG A 132 21.13 14.50 -12.93
CA ARG A 132 22.55 14.17 -12.91
C ARG A 132 22.93 13.51 -14.24
N HIS A 133 23.82 14.16 -14.98
CA HIS A 133 24.38 13.58 -16.21
C HIS A 133 25.49 12.57 -15.88
N TYR A 134 25.66 11.61 -16.75
CA TYR A 134 26.84 10.73 -16.71
C TYR A 134 28.04 11.46 -17.32
N ASP A 135 29.23 11.20 -16.77
CA ASP A 135 30.47 11.81 -17.27
C ASP A 135 31.03 11.08 -18.51
N ASP A 136 30.72 9.78 -18.65
CA ASP A 136 31.39 8.88 -19.60
C ASP A 136 30.45 8.31 -20.67
N GLN A 137 29.15 8.59 -20.61
CA GLN A 137 28.14 8.04 -21.51
C GLN A 137 26.96 8.98 -21.69
N ASP A 138 26.25 8.83 -22.80
CA ASP A 138 25.00 9.55 -22.99
C ASP A 138 23.92 9.02 -22.05
N GLY A 139 23.26 9.94 -21.35
CA GLY A 139 22.19 9.61 -20.41
C GLY A 139 22.19 10.49 -19.18
N PHE A 140 21.18 10.27 -18.35
CA PHE A 140 21.03 11.02 -17.12
C PHE A 140 20.29 10.21 -16.05
N GLN A 141 20.41 10.65 -14.82
CA GLN A 141 19.70 10.10 -13.66
C GLN A 141 18.73 11.13 -13.08
N LEU A 142 17.58 10.65 -12.67
CA LEU A 142 16.64 11.39 -11.83
C LEU A 142 16.51 10.74 -10.47
N ARG A 143 16.27 11.54 -9.45
CA ARG A 143 16.07 11.06 -8.10
C ARG A 143 14.59 11.02 -7.76
N LEU A 144 14.07 9.82 -7.51
CA LEU A 144 12.72 9.58 -7.01
C LEU A 144 12.75 9.55 -5.49
N GLN A 145 11.88 10.33 -4.86
CA GLN A 145 11.65 10.32 -3.43
C GLN A 145 10.22 9.86 -3.15
N PHE A 146 10.06 9.01 -2.15
CA PHE A 146 8.75 8.55 -1.69
C PHE A 146 8.84 8.07 -0.25
N ARG A 147 7.70 8.04 0.43
CA ARG A 147 7.59 7.55 1.80
C ARG A 147 6.87 6.23 1.83
N HIS A 148 7.53 5.18 2.32
CA HIS A 148 6.89 3.90 2.59
C HIS A 148 6.04 4.00 3.87
N LEU A 149 4.77 3.65 3.77
CA LEU A 149 3.77 3.82 4.84
C LEU A 149 3.58 2.58 5.70
N LEU A 150 3.90 1.39 5.20
CA LEU A 150 3.80 0.14 5.95
C LEU A 150 4.96 0.02 6.96
N GLU A 151 4.80 -0.80 7.98
CA GLU A 151 5.85 -1.04 9.00
C GLU A 151 6.91 -1.98 8.49
N ASP A 152 6.46 -3.00 7.77
CA ASP A 152 7.31 -4.07 7.33
C ASP A 152 8.10 -3.68 6.09
N PRO A 153 9.37 -4.10 5.99
CA PRO A 153 10.17 -3.83 4.81
C PRO A 153 9.60 -4.60 3.61
N ILE A 154 9.60 -3.94 2.46
CA ILE A 154 9.25 -4.58 1.18
C ILE A 154 10.42 -4.46 0.22
N GLU A 155 10.54 -5.43 -0.67
CA GLU A 155 11.51 -5.39 -1.76
C GLU A 155 10.81 -4.92 -3.04
N ILE A 156 11.40 -3.91 -3.69
CA ILE A 156 11.00 -3.44 -5.01
C ILE A 156 12.02 -3.94 -6.02
N SER A 157 11.59 -4.76 -6.95
CA SER A 157 12.48 -5.29 -8.00
C SER A 157 12.83 -4.21 -9.01
N VAL A 158 11.85 -3.40 -9.42
CA VAL A 158 12.03 -2.35 -10.42
C VAL A 158 11.11 -1.18 -10.11
N ALA A 159 11.64 0.04 -10.18
CA ALA A 159 10.83 1.25 -10.22
C ALA A 159 10.97 1.91 -11.60
N LYS A 160 9.85 2.39 -12.15
CA LYS A 160 9.79 3.06 -13.44
C LYS A 160 9.08 4.40 -13.34
N VAL A 161 9.62 5.41 -14.01
CA VAL A 161 8.97 6.72 -14.13
C VAL A 161 8.87 7.08 -15.61
N ARG A 162 7.70 7.53 -16.02
CA ARG A 162 7.45 8.04 -17.36
C ARG A 162 7.49 9.57 -17.34
N LEU A 163 8.38 10.14 -18.13
CA LEU A 163 8.41 11.58 -18.41
C LEU A 163 7.68 11.84 -19.72
N VAL A 164 6.75 12.78 -19.70
CA VAL A 164 5.98 13.17 -20.87
C VAL A 164 6.23 14.66 -21.12
N ASN A 165 6.65 15.00 -22.34
CA ASN A 165 6.75 16.40 -22.73
C ASN A 165 5.36 16.96 -23.07
N ALA A 166 4.88 17.86 -22.23
CA ALA A 166 3.55 18.48 -22.39
C ALA A 166 3.50 19.64 -23.41
N THR A 167 4.64 20.08 -23.94
CA THR A 167 4.73 21.30 -24.76
C THR A 167 4.86 21.08 -26.26
N SER A 168 5.06 19.84 -26.72
CA SER A 168 5.23 19.53 -28.13
C SER A 168 4.00 18.82 -28.73
N THR A 169 3.70 19.13 -29.98
CA THR A 169 2.70 18.40 -30.78
C THR A 169 3.07 16.95 -31.05
N LEU A 170 4.34 16.58 -30.81
CA LEU A 170 4.86 15.24 -30.79
C LEU A 170 5.11 14.85 -29.34
N THR A 171 4.28 13.97 -28.81
CA THR A 171 4.47 13.37 -27.48
C THR A 171 5.74 12.51 -27.49
N LYS A 172 6.84 13.07 -27.00
CA LYS A 172 8.03 12.26 -26.68
C LYS A 172 7.87 11.75 -25.26
N GLU A 173 7.88 10.45 -25.12
CA GLU A 173 7.90 9.74 -23.83
C GLU A 173 9.28 9.21 -23.57
N ILE A 174 9.76 9.42 -22.37
CA ILE A 174 11.04 8.87 -21.89
C ILE A 174 10.74 8.07 -20.64
N TRP A 175 11.23 6.84 -20.60
CA TRP A 175 11.13 5.97 -19.45
C TRP A 175 12.47 5.90 -18.71
N LEU A 176 12.40 6.05 -17.39
CA LEU A 176 13.52 5.86 -16.49
C LEU A 176 13.24 4.64 -15.62
N GLU A 177 14.26 3.84 -15.38
CA GLU A 177 14.15 2.62 -14.57
C GLU A 177 15.23 2.62 -13.48
N SER A 178 14.94 1.95 -12.35
CA SER A 178 15.96 1.68 -11.36
C SER A 178 16.91 0.58 -11.84
N SER A 179 18.21 0.76 -11.64
CA SER A 179 19.22 -0.21 -12.05
C SER A 179 19.24 -1.45 -11.16
N GLU A 180 18.83 -1.31 -9.90
CA GLU A 180 18.94 -2.34 -8.88
C GLU A 180 17.65 -2.49 -8.07
N PRO A 181 17.36 -3.71 -7.59
CA PRO A 181 16.29 -3.92 -6.63
C PRO A 181 16.60 -3.19 -5.32
N MET A 182 15.58 -2.69 -4.66
CA MET A 182 15.73 -1.92 -3.43
C MET A 182 14.86 -2.47 -2.31
N GLN A 183 15.46 -2.67 -1.15
CA GLN A 183 14.69 -2.95 0.06
C GLN A 183 14.23 -1.65 0.70
N LEU A 184 12.91 -1.46 0.75
CA LEU A 184 12.28 -0.30 1.36
C LEU A 184 12.00 -0.58 2.83
N LYS A 185 12.56 0.25 3.68
CA LYS A 185 12.20 0.32 5.10
C LYS A 185 11.17 1.42 5.30
N ARG A 186 10.44 1.36 6.40
CA ARG A 186 9.48 2.40 6.78
C ARG A 186 10.12 3.78 6.78
N GLY A 187 9.47 4.73 6.15
CA GLY A 187 9.89 6.14 6.13
C GLY A 187 10.24 6.64 4.74
N LEU A 188 10.99 7.73 4.72
CA LEU A 188 11.40 8.38 3.49
C LEU A 188 12.53 7.59 2.83
N SER A 189 12.30 7.20 1.59
CA SER A 189 13.29 6.52 0.74
C SER A 189 13.56 7.37 -0.50
N ARG A 190 14.77 7.22 -1.03
CA ARG A 190 15.22 7.88 -2.24
C ARG A 190 15.94 6.87 -3.11
N MET A 191 15.67 6.91 -4.40
CA MET A 191 16.33 6.04 -5.37
C MET A 191 16.67 6.80 -6.65
N TRP A 192 17.73 6.38 -7.31
CA TRP A 192 18.10 6.90 -8.62
C TRP A 192 17.43 6.07 -9.71
N LEU A 193 16.97 6.76 -10.73
CA LEU A 193 16.38 6.19 -11.92
C LEU A 193 17.25 6.57 -13.12
N ASP A 194 17.64 5.60 -13.89
CA ASP A 194 18.52 5.76 -15.03
C ASP A 194 17.73 5.93 -16.31
N CYS A 195 18.09 6.92 -17.10
CA CYS A 195 17.75 7.02 -18.50
C CYS A 195 19.00 6.73 -19.32
N LYS A 196 19.05 5.55 -19.91
CA LYS A 196 20.05 5.20 -20.92
C LYS A 196 19.44 5.50 -22.27
N VAL A 197 20.08 6.36 -23.04
CA VAL A 197 19.70 6.71 -24.41
C VAL A 197 20.29 5.70 -25.40
#